data_060b1aa4b06f32fe7cf158d0f0850cff
#
_entry.id   060b1aa4b06f32fe7cf158d0f0850cff
#
_cell.length_a   1.000
_cell.length_b   1.000
_cell.length_c   1.000
_cell.angle_alpha   90.00
_cell.angle_beta   90.00
_cell.angle_gamma   90.00
#
_symmetry.space_group_name_H-M   'P 1'
#
loop_
_entity.id
_entity.type
_entity.pdbx_description
1 polymer ?
#
loop_
_entity_poly.entity_id
_entity_poly.type
_entity_poly.pdbx_seq_one_letter_code
_entity_poly.pdbx_strand_id
1 'polypeptide(L)'
;VFIESLYQVVSEQSTMLTFDSYNELIHAFAAPAGSGNDANANMGGDYEFIIMDASDNQITLLGKKYGNTMTMTRMPVTTKWKEYIRGVNEIEENAYLYQFDIMAGGEKIGYLKRDNYTLSFSGKTETSSTTIPFVFTPNGLHFREPVIINGKKMQYFAWDNAFMTFTCTDESAQGVKLVSLYPEGYLYYHDLLGSYKFKCKALTQPESGKEQTFESKEFDITISQNVENKSFNLSGLNVPISITYDRSSGKMIIPVQALGSINGYYGALSFGNGMSYIPYFMSTETGYYFSVVSKTESTSPLTISFKDEGTFSQLTGAEPTAL
;
A
#
# COMPACT_ATOMS: atom_id res chain seq x y z
N VAL A 1 -4.78 4.82 17.38
CA VAL A 1 -4.26 4.28 18.66
C VAL A 1 -3.56 5.42 19.38
N PHE A 2 -3.79 5.60 20.69
CA PHE A 2 -3.11 6.56 21.54
C PHE A 2 -2.30 5.78 22.56
N ILE A 3 -0.99 6.04 22.63
CA ILE A 3 -0.08 5.37 23.55
C ILE A 3 0.63 6.44 24.37
N GLU A 4 0.56 6.35 25.69
CA GLU A 4 1.37 7.15 26.61
C GLU A 4 2.65 6.42 26.91
N SER A 5 3.75 7.16 27.00
CA SER A 5 5.05 6.64 27.40
C SER A 5 5.72 7.61 28.37
N LEU A 6 6.36 7.04 29.38
CA LEU A 6 7.25 7.81 30.23
C LEU A 6 8.59 7.98 29.53
N TYR A 7 9.19 9.14 29.66
CA TYR A 7 10.53 9.43 29.19
C TYR A 7 11.36 10.11 30.30
N GLN A 8 12.65 10.00 30.18
CA GLN A 8 13.59 10.68 31.07
C GLN A 8 14.64 11.40 30.22
N VAL A 9 15.16 12.50 30.77
CA VAL A 9 16.40 13.11 30.28
C VAL A 9 17.45 12.87 31.34
N VAL A 10 18.44 12.07 31.01
CA VAL A 10 19.51 11.66 31.91
C VAL A 10 20.84 12.25 31.45
N SER A 11 21.72 12.54 32.41
CA SER A 11 23.07 13.05 32.14
C SER A 11 24.08 12.06 32.70
N GLU A 12 24.69 11.28 31.81
CA GLU A 12 25.78 10.39 32.13
C GLU A 12 27.08 10.89 31.48
N GLN A 13 27.54 10.23 30.42
CA GLN A 13 28.65 10.74 29.59
C GLN A 13 28.20 11.79 28.59
N SER A 14 26.89 11.82 28.30
CA SER A 14 26.22 12.80 27.45
C SER A 14 24.79 13.01 27.94
N THR A 15 24.14 14.08 27.50
CA THR A 15 22.71 14.27 27.75
C THR A 15 21.91 13.34 26.83
N MET A 16 21.06 12.50 27.41
CA MET A 16 20.30 11.50 26.68
C MET A 16 18.81 11.60 26.98
N LEU A 17 18.00 11.39 25.96
CA LEU A 17 16.58 11.14 26.05
C LEU A 17 16.37 9.62 26.03
N THR A 18 15.68 9.07 27.03
CA THR A 18 15.38 7.64 27.11
C THR A 18 13.90 7.38 27.36
N PHE A 19 13.39 6.31 26.78
CA PHE A 19 12.01 5.82 26.94
C PHE A 19 12.06 4.51 27.74
N ASP A 20 12.12 4.62 29.06
CA ASP A 20 12.34 3.47 29.95
C ASP A 20 11.13 2.55 30.08
N SER A 21 9.92 3.07 29.86
CA SER A 21 8.70 2.27 29.83
C SER A 21 8.45 1.71 28.44
N TYR A 22 8.07 0.42 28.39
CA TYR A 22 7.72 -0.17 27.10
C TYR A 22 6.64 0.62 26.40
N ASN A 23 6.94 1.00 25.17
CA ASN A 23 6.05 1.70 24.27
C ASN A 23 6.01 0.95 22.94
N GLU A 24 4.84 0.44 22.57
CA GLU A 24 4.68 -0.37 21.35
C GLU A 24 5.13 0.34 20.07
N LEU A 25 5.06 1.68 20.01
CA LEU A 25 5.47 2.43 18.82
C LEU A 25 6.99 2.60 18.71
N ILE A 26 7.68 2.78 19.85
CA ILE A 26 9.14 3.05 19.86
C ILE A 26 9.93 1.75 19.98
N HIS A 27 9.52 0.88 20.91
CA HIS A 27 10.25 -0.35 21.20
C HIS A 27 10.09 -1.42 20.11
N ALA A 28 8.95 -1.42 19.37
CA ALA A 28 8.76 -2.33 18.24
C ALA A 28 9.88 -2.20 17.20
N PHE A 29 10.29 -0.97 16.89
CA PHE A 29 11.40 -0.73 15.94
C PHE A 29 12.78 -1.09 16.51
N ALA A 30 12.92 -1.16 17.84
CA ALA A 30 14.15 -1.53 18.54
C ALA A 30 14.25 -3.04 18.85
N ALA A 31 13.20 -3.81 18.57
CA ALA A 31 13.15 -5.24 18.80
C ALA A 31 14.22 -5.98 17.97
N PRO A 32 15.00 -6.92 18.57
CA PRO A 32 16.00 -7.68 17.84
C PRO A 32 15.36 -8.65 16.84
N ALA A 33 16.12 -9.05 15.82
CA ALA A 33 15.70 -10.08 14.87
C ALA A 33 15.29 -11.37 15.59
N GLY A 34 14.15 -11.95 15.18
CA GLY A 34 13.64 -13.19 15.80
C GLY A 34 12.81 -12.99 17.06
N SER A 35 12.47 -11.76 17.44
CA SER A 35 11.56 -11.45 18.55
C SER A 35 10.11 -11.65 18.16
N GLY A 36 9.66 -12.88 17.97
CA GLY A 36 8.26 -13.18 17.64
C GLY A 36 7.86 -12.79 16.20
N ASN A 37 6.56 -12.61 15.98
CA ASN A 37 5.98 -12.23 14.69
C ASN A 37 5.92 -10.69 14.48
N ASP A 38 6.78 -9.93 15.11
CA ASP A 38 6.78 -8.48 14.96
C ASP A 38 7.39 -8.08 13.61
N ALA A 39 6.54 -7.57 12.71
CA ALA A 39 6.95 -7.10 11.39
C ALA A 39 7.99 -5.97 11.44
N ASN A 40 8.09 -5.27 12.56
CA ASN A 40 9.06 -4.19 12.78
C ASN A 40 10.35 -4.63 13.47
N ALA A 41 10.48 -5.91 13.82
CA ALA A 41 11.70 -6.45 14.42
C ALA A 41 12.89 -6.28 13.47
N ASN A 42 14.05 -5.97 14.03
CA ASN A 42 15.30 -5.76 13.29
C ASN A 42 15.31 -4.52 12.36
N MET A 43 14.46 -3.53 12.64
CA MET A 43 14.46 -2.27 11.88
C MET A 43 15.56 -1.29 12.31
N GLY A 44 16.38 -1.65 13.31
CA GLY A 44 17.47 -0.83 13.79
C GLY A 44 17.03 0.43 14.54
N GLY A 45 15.84 0.42 15.12
CA GLY A 45 15.34 1.52 15.95
C GLY A 45 16.04 1.58 17.31
N ASP A 46 16.07 2.74 17.89
CA ASP A 46 16.58 3.02 19.23
C ASP A 46 15.45 3.53 20.14
N TYR A 47 15.57 3.31 21.44
CA TYR A 47 14.74 3.92 22.48
C TYR A 47 15.53 4.77 23.48
N GLU A 48 16.87 4.82 23.29
CA GLU A 48 17.81 5.70 23.98
C GLU A 48 18.55 6.56 22.95
N PHE A 49 18.53 7.86 23.13
CA PHE A 49 19.06 8.81 22.18
C PHE A 49 19.98 9.84 22.85
N ILE A 50 21.15 10.05 22.29
CA ILE A 50 22.04 11.13 22.66
C ILE A 50 21.48 12.43 22.05
N ILE A 51 21.30 13.47 22.85
CA ILE A 51 20.91 14.79 22.39
C ILE A 51 22.16 15.46 21.82
N MET A 52 22.22 15.60 20.50
CA MET A 52 23.35 16.18 19.79
C MET A 52 23.25 17.71 19.72
N ASP A 53 22.04 18.21 19.55
CA ASP A 53 21.73 19.64 19.50
C ASP A 53 20.29 19.87 19.93
N ALA A 54 20.03 21.00 20.58
CA ALA A 54 18.69 21.39 21.01
C ALA A 54 18.50 22.91 20.90
N SER A 55 17.43 23.29 20.25
CA SER A 55 16.93 24.67 20.16
C SER A 55 15.46 24.73 20.60
N ASP A 56 14.87 25.90 20.61
CA ASP A 56 13.45 26.07 20.97
C ASP A 56 12.51 25.32 20.04
N ASN A 57 12.91 25.08 18.79
CA ASN A 57 12.06 24.50 17.74
C ASN A 57 12.50 23.15 17.20
N GLN A 58 13.72 22.72 17.56
CA GLN A 58 14.29 21.50 16.99
C GLN A 58 15.24 20.81 17.97
N ILE A 59 15.18 19.47 17.98
CA ILE A 59 16.13 18.64 18.71
C ILE A 59 16.70 17.62 17.73
N THR A 60 18.03 17.51 17.68
CA THR A 60 18.73 16.48 16.92
C THR A 60 19.20 15.40 17.85
N LEU A 61 18.80 14.18 17.59
CA LEU A 61 19.04 12.98 18.37
C LEU A 61 19.92 11.99 17.60
N LEU A 62 20.82 11.31 18.32
CA LEU A 62 21.60 10.20 17.79
C LEU A 62 21.24 8.94 18.59
N GLY A 63 20.76 7.91 17.92
CA GLY A 63 20.45 6.62 18.52
C GLY A 63 21.70 6.00 19.17
N LYS A 64 21.58 5.60 20.44
CA LYS A 64 22.71 5.12 21.24
C LYS A 64 23.27 3.79 20.72
N LYS A 65 22.39 2.90 20.24
CA LYS A 65 22.77 1.54 19.81
C LYS A 65 23.12 1.47 18.33
N TYR A 66 22.31 2.05 17.48
CA TYR A 66 22.47 1.93 16.03
C TYR A 66 23.01 3.19 15.34
N GLY A 67 23.12 4.31 16.05
CA GLY A 67 23.69 5.54 15.52
C GLY A 67 22.79 6.27 14.51
N ASN A 68 21.51 5.93 14.43
CA ASN A 68 20.58 6.60 13.54
C ASN A 68 20.31 8.02 14.01
N THR A 69 20.36 8.99 13.08
CA THR A 69 20.01 10.37 13.40
C THR A 69 18.52 10.59 13.27
N MET A 70 17.92 11.21 14.28
CA MET A 70 16.53 11.64 14.30
C MET A 70 16.44 13.13 14.55
N THR A 71 15.62 13.84 13.80
CA THR A 71 15.31 15.24 14.02
C THR A 71 13.86 15.38 14.48
N MET A 72 13.65 15.97 15.65
CA MET A 72 12.34 16.31 16.17
C MET A 72 12.10 17.80 15.99
N THR A 73 11.04 18.16 15.29
CA THR A 73 10.61 19.55 15.12
C THR A 73 9.43 19.84 16.02
N ARG A 74 9.50 20.92 16.77
CA ARG A 74 8.43 21.32 17.69
C ARG A 74 7.18 21.69 16.93
N MET A 75 6.08 21.06 17.25
CA MET A 75 4.78 21.47 16.73
C MET A 75 4.28 22.70 17.50
N PRO A 76 3.60 23.66 16.83
CA PRO A 76 2.96 24.77 17.52
C PRO A 76 2.03 24.26 18.62
N VAL A 77 2.03 24.91 19.79
CA VAL A 77 1.19 24.53 20.93
C VAL A 77 -0.33 24.59 20.63
N THR A 78 -0.69 25.32 19.60
CA THR A 78 -2.07 25.43 19.10
C THR A 78 -2.48 24.26 18.21
N THR A 79 -1.56 23.36 17.87
CA THR A 79 -1.83 22.24 16.98
C THR A 79 -2.79 21.26 17.66
N LYS A 80 -3.94 21.09 17.07
CA LYS A 80 -4.91 20.06 17.44
C LYS A 80 -4.50 18.76 16.77
N TRP A 81 -3.73 17.99 17.46
CA TRP A 81 -3.04 16.85 16.89
C TRP A 81 -3.96 15.74 16.31
N LYS A 82 -5.20 15.59 16.84
CA LYS A 82 -6.19 14.70 16.23
C LYS A 82 -6.63 15.19 14.84
N GLU A 83 -6.79 16.51 14.68
CA GLU A 83 -7.10 17.13 13.38
C GLU A 83 -5.91 17.04 12.44
N TYR A 84 -4.69 17.20 12.97
CA TYR A 84 -3.46 17.02 12.20
C TYR A 84 -3.36 15.61 11.62
N ILE A 85 -3.49 14.56 12.44
CA ILE A 85 -3.43 13.17 11.98
C ILE A 85 -4.56 12.86 11.00
N ARG A 86 -5.78 13.36 11.25
CA ARG A 86 -6.88 13.21 10.30
C ARG A 86 -6.53 13.82 8.95
N GLY A 87 -5.98 15.03 8.92
CA GLY A 87 -5.55 15.68 7.69
C GLY A 87 -4.45 14.90 6.95
N VAL A 88 -3.49 14.33 7.68
CA VAL A 88 -2.46 13.45 7.08
C VAL A 88 -3.11 12.24 6.40
N ASN A 89 -4.04 11.55 7.10
CA ASN A 89 -4.73 10.38 6.55
C ASN A 89 -5.59 10.75 5.34
N GLU A 90 -6.25 11.92 5.36
CA GLU A 90 -7.03 12.43 4.22
C GLU A 90 -6.15 12.66 2.99
N ILE A 91 -4.95 13.23 3.16
CA ILE A 91 -4.00 13.39 2.04
C ILE A 91 -3.52 12.02 1.53
N GLU A 92 -3.16 11.11 2.42
CA GLU A 92 -2.71 9.77 2.04
C GLU A 92 -3.80 8.99 1.30
N GLU A 93 -5.06 9.07 1.73
CA GLU A 93 -6.21 8.43 1.08
C GLU A 93 -6.52 9.07 -0.28
N ASN A 94 -6.36 10.39 -0.43
CA ASN A 94 -6.64 11.10 -1.68
C ASN A 94 -5.50 10.97 -2.70
N ALA A 95 -4.25 10.94 -2.25
CA ALA A 95 -3.07 10.72 -3.11
C ALA A 95 -2.81 9.23 -3.34
N TYR A 96 -3.81 8.50 -3.82
CA TYR A 96 -3.80 7.03 -3.95
C TYR A 96 -2.99 6.51 -5.14
N LEU A 97 -2.64 7.35 -6.10
CA LEU A 97 -1.80 6.96 -7.23
C LEU A 97 -0.32 6.96 -6.84
N TYR A 98 0.43 6.02 -7.41
CA TYR A 98 1.82 5.76 -7.01
C TYR A 98 2.85 6.22 -8.03
N GLN A 99 2.40 6.84 -9.13
CA GLN A 99 3.27 7.29 -10.20
C GLN A 99 3.04 8.78 -10.45
N PHE A 100 4.14 9.52 -10.64
CA PHE A 100 4.08 10.97 -10.82
C PHE A 100 5.07 11.43 -11.89
N ASP A 101 4.60 12.29 -12.79
CA ASP A 101 5.50 13.08 -13.60
C ASP A 101 5.93 14.33 -12.84
N ILE A 102 7.21 14.63 -12.87
CA ILE A 102 7.75 15.91 -12.36
C ILE A 102 7.69 16.91 -13.50
N MET A 103 6.83 17.92 -13.34
CA MET A 103 6.62 18.97 -14.33
C MET A 103 7.23 20.30 -13.86
N ALA A 104 7.95 20.99 -14.73
CA ALA A 104 8.47 22.32 -14.48
C ALA A 104 8.34 23.17 -15.74
N GLY A 105 7.68 24.34 -15.62
CA GLY A 105 7.47 25.24 -16.77
C GLY A 105 6.68 24.60 -17.95
N GLY A 106 5.87 23.59 -17.65
CA GLY A 106 5.12 22.83 -18.66
C GLY A 106 5.87 21.65 -19.26
N GLU A 107 7.13 21.44 -18.92
CA GLU A 107 7.96 20.32 -19.40
C GLU A 107 8.11 19.24 -18.33
N LYS A 108 8.13 17.99 -18.76
CA LYS A 108 8.47 16.84 -17.92
C LYS A 108 9.98 16.80 -17.71
N ILE A 109 10.41 16.90 -16.44
CA ILE A 109 11.82 16.90 -16.04
C ILE A 109 12.24 15.59 -15.34
N GLY A 110 11.29 14.73 -14.99
CA GLY A 110 11.55 13.47 -14.32
C GLY A 110 10.27 12.69 -14.03
N TYR A 111 10.46 11.57 -13.35
CA TYR A 111 9.42 10.64 -12.97
C TYR A 111 9.68 10.13 -11.56
N LEU A 112 8.63 10.00 -10.77
CA LEU A 112 8.66 9.41 -9.44
C LEU A 112 7.73 8.20 -9.37
N LYS A 113 8.19 7.17 -8.70
CA LYS A 113 7.35 6.03 -8.31
C LYS A 113 7.35 5.91 -6.81
N ARG A 114 6.17 5.91 -6.21
CA ARG A 114 5.97 5.73 -4.77
C ARG A 114 6.03 4.25 -4.40
N ASP A 115 6.73 3.96 -3.33
CA ASP A 115 6.68 2.69 -2.62
C ASP A 115 6.61 3.01 -1.12
N ASN A 116 5.44 2.78 -0.51
CA ASN A 116 5.14 3.19 0.86
C ASN A 116 5.46 4.69 1.09
N TYR A 117 6.48 4.98 1.90
CA TYR A 117 6.95 6.33 2.25
C TYR A 117 8.27 6.71 1.58
N THR A 118 8.57 6.08 0.46
CA THR A 118 9.71 6.43 -0.38
C THR A 118 9.27 6.70 -1.82
N LEU A 119 9.99 7.61 -2.48
CA LEU A 119 9.83 7.89 -3.90
C LEU A 119 11.12 7.51 -4.62
N SER A 120 11.01 6.64 -5.61
CA SER A 120 12.13 6.33 -6.51
C SER A 120 12.11 7.33 -7.65
N PHE A 121 13.15 8.15 -7.74
CA PHE A 121 13.31 9.15 -8.80
C PHE A 121 14.02 8.56 -10.00
N SER A 122 13.51 8.84 -11.18
CA SER A 122 14.20 8.61 -12.46
C SER A 122 14.19 9.90 -13.26
N GLY A 123 15.36 10.38 -13.65
CA GLY A 123 15.49 11.53 -14.55
C GLY A 123 15.00 11.22 -15.95
N LYS A 124 14.82 12.27 -16.77
CA LYS A 124 14.36 12.12 -18.15
C LYS A 124 15.27 11.23 -19.00
N THR A 125 16.55 11.17 -18.66
CA THR A 125 17.61 10.46 -19.41
C THR A 125 18.45 9.50 -18.56
N GLU A 126 18.18 9.43 -17.24
CA GLU A 126 18.97 8.61 -16.32
C GLU A 126 18.31 7.25 -16.09
N THR A 127 19.12 6.20 -16.08
CA THR A 127 18.68 4.82 -15.79
C THR A 127 18.81 4.44 -14.34
N SER A 128 19.52 5.24 -13.52
CA SER A 128 19.66 5.03 -12.08
C SER A 128 18.53 5.72 -11.32
N SER A 129 17.90 5.00 -10.37
CA SER A 129 16.92 5.60 -9.48
C SER A 129 17.56 6.05 -8.17
N THR A 130 17.13 7.21 -7.67
CA THR A 130 17.49 7.70 -6.35
C THR A 130 16.27 7.58 -5.44
N THR A 131 16.44 6.98 -4.27
CA THR A 131 15.36 6.85 -3.29
C THR A 131 15.24 8.12 -2.46
N ILE A 132 14.04 8.69 -2.40
CA ILE A 132 13.70 9.92 -1.67
C ILE A 132 12.68 9.57 -0.59
N PRO A 133 13.09 9.52 0.70
CA PRO A 133 12.14 9.37 1.80
C PRO A 133 11.26 10.62 1.94
N PHE A 134 9.98 10.41 2.20
CA PHE A 134 9.02 11.49 2.40
C PHE A 134 8.02 11.14 3.51
N VAL A 135 7.28 12.16 3.97
CA VAL A 135 6.14 11.99 4.86
C VAL A 135 4.97 12.83 4.35
N PHE A 136 3.76 12.36 4.59
CA PHE A 136 2.57 13.16 4.37
C PHE A 136 2.37 14.19 5.50
N THR A 137 1.79 15.32 5.14
CA THR A 137 1.36 16.38 6.04
C THR A 137 -0.12 16.66 5.81
N PRO A 138 -0.82 17.38 6.69
CA PRO A 138 -2.24 17.72 6.48
C PRO A 138 -2.52 18.50 5.19
N ASN A 139 -1.51 19.08 4.59
CA ASN A 139 -1.65 19.91 3.38
C ASN A 139 -0.99 19.29 2.14
N GLY A 140 -0.27 18.18 2.28
CA GLY A 140 0.45 17.57 1.16
C GLY A 140 1.53 16.60 1.60
N LEU A 141 2.76 16.75 1.10
CA LEU A 141 3.91 15.94 1.52
C LEU A 141 5.17 16.79 1.65
N HIS A 142 6.16 16.30 2.37
CA HIS A 142 7.51 16.85 2.29
C HIS A 142 8.57 15.73 2.24
N PHE A 143 9.64 15.98 1.50
CA PHE A 143 10.80 15.09 1.47
C PHE A 143 11.57 15.24 2.78
N ARG A 144 12.13 14.14 3.29
CA ARG A 144 12.93 14.15 4.52
C ARG A 144 14.10 15.14 4.41
N GLU A 145 14.77 15.15 3.25
CA GLU A 145 15.85 16.06 2.93
C GLU A 145 15.52 16.80 1.63
N PRO A 146 15.98 18.05 1.45
CA PRO A 146 15.80 18.76 0.18
C PRO A 146 16.46 17.98 -0.98
N VAL A 147 15.76 17.87 -2.10
CA VAL A 147 16.27 17.23 -3.31
C VAL A 147 16.47 18.27 -4.42
N ILE A 148 17.56 18.17 -5.14
CA ILE A 148 17.85 19.03 -6.28
C ILE A 148 17.64 18.25 -7.58
N ILE A 149 16.67 18.68 -8.39
CA ILE A 149 16.37 18.12 -9.71
C ILE A 149 16.40 19.27 -10.72
N ASN A 150 17.22 19.15 -11.76
CA ASN A 150 17.44 20.19 -12.77
C ASN A 150 17.70 21.58 -12.16
N GLY A 151 18.55 21.63 -11.12
CA GLY A 151 18.94 22.88 -10.44
C GLY A 151 17.86 23.48 -9.54
N LYS A 152 16.70 22.85 -9.40
CA LYS A 152 15.62 23.26 -8.53
C LYS A 152 15.69 22.48 -7.22
N LYS A 153 15.88 23.20 -6.10
CA LYS A 153 15.87 22.62 -4.75
C LYS A 153 14.43 22.58 -4.25
N MET A 154 13.91 21.40 -3.96
CA MET A 154 12.52 21.18 -3.55
C MET A 154 12.45 20.27 -2.33
N GLN A 155 11.51 20.55 -1.44
CA GLN A 155 11.27 19.76 -0.25
C GLN A 155 9.78 19.70 0.12
N TYR A 156 9.03 20.80 0.03
CA TYR A 156 7.66 20.93 0.52
C TYR A 156 6.67 21.04 -0.62
N PHE A 157 5.56 20.29 -0.51
CA PHE A 157 4.54 20.24 -1.55
C PHE A 157 3.15 20.31 -0.95
N ALA A 158 2.30 21.13 -1.56
CA ALA A 158 0.87 21.20 -1.27
C ALA A 158 0.07 20.32 -2.23
N TRP A 159 -0.91 19.60 -1.69
CA TRP A 159 -1.82 18.74 -2.47
C TRP A 159 -2.98 19.54 -3.06
N ASP A 160 -3.28 19.28 -4.31
CA ASP A 160 -4.48 19.74 -4.99
C ASP A 160 -5.31 18.52 -5.41
N ASN A 161 -6.42 18.31 -4.73
CA ASN A 161 -7.28 17.15 -4.96
C ASN A 161 -8.02 17.20 -6.30
N ALA A 162 -8.33 18.40 -6.81
CA ALA A 162 -9.05 18.55 -8.09
C ALA A 162 -8.19 18.13 -9.28
N PHE A 163 -6.89 18.35 -9.19
CA PHE A 163 -5.94 18.02 -10.25
C PHE A 163 -5.05 16.82 -9.93
N MET A 164 -5.24 16.16 -8.79
CA MET A 164 -4.42 15.03 -8.34
C MET A 164 -2.91 15.35 -8.41
N THR A 165 -2.52 16.50 -7.87
CA THR A 165 -1.19 17.07 -8.08
C THR A 165 -0.61 17.61 -6.78
N PHE A 166 0.67 17.33 -6.53
CA PHE A 166 1.45 18.02 -5.50
C PHE A 166 2.20 19.19 -6.13
N THR A 167 1.98 20.39 -5.65
CA THR A 167 2.67 21.61 -6.13
C THR A 167 3.74 22.01 -5.13
N CYS A 168 4.98 22.19 -5.60
CA CYS A 168 6.09 22.63 -4.76
C CYS A 168 5.84 24.02 -4.22
N THR A 169 6.07 24.20 -2.91
CA THR A 169 5.90 25.48 -2.20
C THR A 169 7.20 26.20 -1.91
N ASP A 170 8.35 25.56 -2.21
CA ASP A 170 9.67 26.17 -2.03
C ASP A 170 9.91 27.27 -3.07
N GLU A 171 10.45 28.41 -2.63
CA GLU A 171 10.74 29.55 -3.51
C GLU A 171 11.69 29.19 -4.66
N SER A 172 12.68 28.32 -4.40
CA SER A 172 13.67 27.85 -5.40
C SER A 172 13.08 26.93 -6.47
N ALA A 173 11.89 26.39 -6.24
CA ALA A 173 11.24 25.42 -7.13
C ALA A 173 9.78 25.78 -7.42
N GLN A 174 9.44 27.06 -7.39
CA GLN A 174 8.09 27.54 -7.69
C GLN A 174 7.60 27.02 -9.05
N GLY A 175 6.36 26.53 -9.08
CA GLY A 175 5.74 25.99 -10.30
C GLY A 175 6.16 24.56 -10.67
N VAL A 176 7.03 23.92 -9.87
CA VAL A 176 7.25 22.47 -10.00
C VAL A 176 6.05 21.73 -9.46
N LYS A 177 5.60 20.71 -10.20
CA LYS A 177 4.45 19.89 -9.87
C LYS A 177 4.79 18.41 -9.98
N LEU A 178 4.28 17.61 -9.04
CA LEU A 178 4.23 16.16 -9.16
C LEU A 178 2.81 15.81 -9.60
N VAL A 179 2.65 15.51 -10.88
CA VAL A 179 1.35 15.21 -11.48
C VAL A 179 1.12 13.70 -11.41
N SER A 180 0.07 13.29 -10.73
CA SER A 180 -0.29 11.88 -10.59
C SER A 180 -0.64 11.25 -11.94
N LEU A 181 -0.17 10.03 -12.16
CA LEU A 181 -0.41 9.26 -13.38
C LEU A 181 -1.25 8.02 -13.08
N TYR A 182 -2.29 7.82 -13.86
CA TYR A 182 -3.01 6.56 -13.87
C TYR A 182 -2.15 5.49 -14.55
N PRO A 183 -2.05 4.27 -13.97
CA PRO A 183 -1.41 3.15 -14.65
C PRO A 183 -2.07 2.82 -15.98
N GLU A 184 -1.32 2.21 -16.88
CA GLU A 184 -1.87 1.68 -18.13
C GLU A 184 -2.97 0.66 -17.85
N GLY A 185 -4.09 0.78 -18.56
CA GLY A 185 -5.26 -0.09 -18.38
C GLY A 185 -6.04 0.18 -17.09
N TYR A 186 -5.90 1.35 -16.49
CA TYR A 186 -6.67 1.77 -15.32
C TYR A 186 -8.17 1.74 -15.61
N LEU A 187 -8.94 1.10 -14.75
CA LEU A 187 -10.40 1.06 -14.80
C LEU A 187 -10.97 1.87 -13.65
N TYR A 188 -11.88 2.79 -13.96
CA TYR A 188 -12.56 3.51 -12.91
C TYR A 188 -13.63 2.63 -12.25
N TYR A 189 -13.80 2.79 -10.96
CA TYR A 189 -14.74 2.02 -10.14
C TYR A 189 -16.14 1.93 -10.75
N HIS A 190 -16.67 3.07 -11.22
CA HIS A 190 -18.02 3.15 -11.79
C HIS A 190 -18.16 2.45 -13.15
N ASP A 191 -17.07 2.37 -13.93
CA ASP A 191 -17.09 1.71 -15.24
C ASP A 191 -17.17 0.17 -15.09
N LEU A 192 -16.90 -0.33 -13.91
CA LEU A 192 -16.97 -1.76 -13.58
C LEU A 192 -18.36 -2.21 -13.13
N LEU A 193 -19.28 -1.29 -12.88
CA LEU A 193 -20.65 -1.62 -12.48
C LEU A 193 -21.47 -2.08 -13.69
N GLY A 194 -22.25 -3.16 -13.53
CA GLY A 194 -23.11 -3.64 -14.60
C GLY A 194 -23.36 -5.14 -14.57
N SER A 195 -23.97 -5.61 -15.67
CA SER A 195 -24.29 -7.04 -15.86
C SER A 195 -23.26 -7.70 -16.76
N TYR A 196 -22.81 -8.90 -16.37
CA TYR A 196 -21.73 -9.61 -17.04
C TYR A 196 -22.07 -11.11 -17.17
N LYS A 197 -21.38 -11.76 -18.11
CA LYS A 197 -21.27 -13.21 -18.17
C LYS A 197 -19.99 -13.63 -17.41
N PHE A 198 -20.16 -14.29 -16.28
CA PHE A 198 -19.05 -14.83 -15.50
C PHE A 198 -18.73 -16.24 -15.95
N LYS A 199 -17.52 -16.44 -16.49
CA LYS A 199 -17.06 -17.75 -16.96
C LYS A 199 -15.97 -18.25 -16.03
N CYS A 200 -16.15 -19.47 -15.53
CA CYS A 200 -15.16 -20.12 -14.68
C CYS A 200 -15.10 -21.62 -14.97
N LYS A 201 -14.06 -22.28 -14.45
CA LYS A 201 -13.98 -23.73 -14.36
C LYS A 201 -14.36 -24.14 -12.94
N ALA A 202 -15.39 -24.93 -12.80
CA ALA A 202 -15.83 -25.48 -11.53
C ALA A 202 -15.41 -26.93 -11.39
N LEU A 203 -14.89 -27.28 -10.23
CA LEU A 203 -14.63 -28.68 -9.91
C LEU A 203 -15.94 -29.39 -9.59
N THR A 204 -16.22 -30.44 -10.32
CA THR A 204 -17.38 -31.28 -10.09
C THR A 204 -16.93 -32.59 -9.43
N GLN A 205 -17.51 -32.87 -8.28
CA GLN A 205 -17.32 -34.06 -7.47
C GLN A 205 -15.89 -34.35 -7.01
N PRO A 206 -15.46 -33.79 -5.88
CA PRO A 206 -14.26 -34.25 -5.21
C PRO A 206 -14.54 -35.54 -4.44
N GLU A 207 -14.61 -36.68 -5.11
CA GLU A 207 -14.52 -37.95 -4.42
C GLU A 207 -13.08 -38.31 -4.15
N SER A 208 -12.76 -38.59 -2.89
CA SER A 208 -11.43 -39.04 -2.49
C SER A 208 -10.98 -40.23 -3.32
N GLY A 209 -9.84 -40.10 -4.01
CA GLY A 209 -9.26 -41.18 -4.82
C GLY A 209 -9.72 -41.27 -6.28
N LYS A 210 -10.58 -40.36 -6.75
CA LYS A 210 -10.96 -40.28 -8.18
C LYS A 210 -10.29 -39.05 -8.84
N GLU A 211 -10.08 -39.20 -10.16
CA GLU A 211 -9.59 -38.10 -10.98
C GLU A 211 -10.58 -36.93 -10.96
N GLN A 212 -10.07 -35.74 -10.76
CA GLN A 212 -10.88 -34.55 -10.64
C GLN A 212 -11.24 -34.02 -12.01
N THR A 213 -12.51 -33.77 -12.22
CA THR A 213 -13.00 -33.20 -13.47
C THR A 213 -13.42 -31.76 -13.27
N PHE A 214 -12.96 -30.89 -14.20
CA PHE A 214 -13.36 -29.51 -14.24
C PHE A 214 -14.36 -29.29 -15.38
N GLU A 215 -15.47 -28.66 -15.05
CA GLU A 215 -16.46 -28.23 -16.03
C GLU A 215 -16.44 -26.72 -16.21
N SER A 216 -16.52 -26.27 -17.46
CA SER A 216 -16.74 -24.86 -17.75
C SER A 216 -18.17 -24.47 -17.37
N LYS A 217 -18.31 -23.45 -16.56
CA LYS A 217 -19.59 -22.88 -16.13
C LYS A 217 -19.69 -21.43 -16.58
N GLU A 218 -20.91 -20.99 -16.88
CA GLU A 218 -21.24 -19.62 -17.21
C GLU A 218 -22.45 -19.18 -16.38
N PHE A 219 -22.36 -17.99 -15.77
CA PHE A 219 -23.38 -17.41 -14.93
C PHE A 219 -23.66 -15.98 -15.37
N ASP A 220 -24.93 -15.60 -15.31
CA ASP A 220 -25.34 -14.19 -15.42
C ASP A 220 -25.13 -13.55 -14.05
N ILE A 221 -24.26 -12.55 -13.97
CA ILE A 221 -23.94 -11.86 -12.73
C ILE A 221 -24.19 -10.36 -12.89
N THR A 222 -24.40 -9.69 -11.76
CA THR A 222 -24.43 -8.25 -11.69
C THR A 222 -23.44 -7.77 -10.64
N ILE A 223 -22.57 -6.83 -11.03
CA ILE A 223 -21.65 -6.13 -10.16
C ILE A 223 -22.28 -4.79 -9.79
N SER A 224 -22.50 -4.56 -8.51
CA SER A 224 -23.08 -3.33 -7.98
C SER A 224 -22.19 -2.72 -6.89
N GLN A 225 -22.41 -1.45 -6.59
CA GLN A 225 -21.65 -0.75 -5.56
C GLN A 225 -21.92 -1.36 -4.19
N ASN A 226 -20.85 -1.65 -3.43
CA ASN A 226 -20.89 -1.93 -2.00
C ASN A 226 -20.33 -0.74 -1.23
N VAL A 227 -19.01 -0.60 -1.17
CA VAL A 227 -18.35 0.59 -0.63
C VAL A 227 -17.62 1.27 -1.78
N GLU A 228 -18.00 2.51 -2.07
CA GLU A 228 -17.45 3.27 -3.19
C GLU A 228 -15.91 3.29 -3.17
N ASN A 229 -15.30 3.02 -4.31
CA ASN A 229 -13.85 2.94 -4.51
C ASN A 229 -13.12 1.91 -3.61
N LYS A 230 -13.84 0.97 -2.97
CA LYS A 230 -13.24 -0.05 -2.09
C LYS A 230 -13.72 -1.47 -2.37
N SER A 231 -15.02 -1.67 -2.65
CA SER A 231 -15.56 -3.02 -2.84
C SER A 231 -16.85 -3.05 -3.63
N PHE A 232 -17.16 -4.21 -4.18
CA PHE A 232 -18.36 -4.47 -4.97
C PHE A 232 -19.22 -5.56 -4.32
N ASN A 233 -20.53 -5.51 -4.59
CA ASN A 233 -21.43 -6.64 -4.42
C ASN A 233 -21.52 -7.39 -5.75
N LEU A 234 -21.42 -8.70 -5.69
CA LEU A 234 -21.66 -9.59 -6.81
C LEU A 234 -22.92 -10.40 -6.55
N SER A 235 -23.87 -10.34 -7.45
CA SER A 235 -25.11 -11.14 -7.41
C SER A 235 -25.24 -11.99 -8.67
N GLY A 236 -26.07 -13.04 -8.61
CA GLY A 236 -26.26 -14.00 -9.70
C GLY A 236 -25.54 -15.33 -9.50
N LEU A 237 -24.69 -15.46 -8.49
CA LEU A 237 -24.12 -16.73 -8.04
C LEU A 237 -24.87 -17.25 -6.81
N ASN A 238 -24.90 -18.56 -6.62
CA ASN A 238 -25.51 -19.21 -5.44
C ASN A 238 -24.63 -19.12 -4.18
N VAL A 239 -23.46 -18.51 -4.32
CA VAL A 239 -22.47 -18.33 -3.24
C VAL A 239 -22.03 -16.87 -3.19
N PRO A 240 -21.82 -16.30 -1.99
CA PRO A 240 -21.30 -14.97 -1.87
C PRO A 240 -19.82 -14.93 -2.24
N ILE A 241 -19.44 -14.09 -3.21
CA ILE A 241 -18.05 -13.81 -3.53
C ILE A 241 -17.79 -12.34 -3.20
N SER A 242 -16.78 -12.10 -2.36
CA SER A 242 -16.29 -10.75 -2.06
C SER A 242 -15.34 -10.29 -3.14
N ILE A 243 -15.55 -9.08 -3.63
CA ILE A 243 -14.67 -8.43 -4.61
C ILE A 243 -14.26 -7.07 -4.02
N THR A 244 -12.96 -6.82 -4.00
CA THR A 244 -12.41 -5.53 -3.61
C THR A 244 -11.93 -4.76 -4.83
N TYR A 245 -11.69 -3.48 -4.64
CA TYR A 245 -11.17 -2.59 -5.67
C TYR A 245 -9.89 -1.91 -5.17
N ASP A 246 -8.82 -2.11 -5.91
CA ASP A 246 -7.57 -1.39 -5.69
C ASP A 246 -7.59 -0.08 -6.47
N ARG A 247 -7.87 1.02 -5.76
CA ARG A 247 -7.93 2.36 -6.33
C ARG A 247 -6.59 2.84 -6.89
N SER A 248 -5.47 2.30 -6.42
CA SER A 248 -4.14 2.70 -6.90
C SER A 248 -3.82 2.17 -8.29
N SER A 249 -4.32 1.00 -8.61
CA SER A 249 -4.11 0.33 -9.90
C SER A 249 -5.33 0.29 -10.81
N GLY A 250 -6.52 0.63 -10.30
CA GLY A 250 -7.78 0.52 -11.03
C GLY A 250 -8.22 -0.91 -11.28
N LYS A 251 -7.90 -1.83 -10.36
CA LYS A 251 -8.15 -3.27 -10.53
C LYS A 251 -9.18 -3.80 -9.56
N MET A 252 -10.01 -4.73 -10.05
CA MET A 252 -10.81 -5.59 -9.21
C MET A 252 -9.95 -6.75 -8.69
N ILE A 253 -10.14 -7.09 -7.42
CA ILE A 253 -9.42 -8.16 -6.76
C ILE A 253 -10.44 -9.13 -6.17
N ILE A 254 -10.31 -10.39 -6.54
CA ILE A 254 -11.05 -11.49 -5.91
C ILE A 254 -10.07 -12.20 -4.98
N PRO A 255 -10.12 -11.97 -3.66
CA PRO A 255 -9.25 -12.67 -2.73
C PRO A 255 -9.64 -14.14 -2.60
N VAL A 256 -8.68 -14.99 -2.26
CA VAL A 256 -8.99 -16.36 -1.81
C VAL A 256 -9.90 -16.26 -0.59
N GLN A 257 -11.00 -16.97 -0.61
CA GLN A 257 -12.03 -16.85 0.42
C GLN A 257 -12.81 -18.14 0.63
N ALA A 258 -13.30 -18.31 1.85
CA ALA A 258 -14.25 -19.34 2.19
C ALA A 258 -15.64 -18.97 1.65
N LEU A 259 -16.29 -19.89 0.95
CA LEU A 259 -17.63 -19.70 0.39
C LEU A 259 -18.74 -20.28 1.31
N GLY A 260 -18.35 -20.81 2.48
CA GLY A 260 -19.26 -21.46 3.41
C GLY A 260 -19.62 -22.90 3.03
N SER A 261 -20.71 -23.42 3.57
CA SER A 261 -21.19 -24.79 3.25
C SER A 261 -22.08 -24.76 2.01
N ILE A 262 -21.70 -25.55 1.00
CA ILE A 262 -22.45 -25.72 -0.24
C ILE A 262 -22.83 -27.20 -0.32
N ASN A 263 -24.12 -27.50 -0.26
CA ASN A 263 -24.64 -28.88 -0.28
C ASN A 263 -23.99 -29.82 0.75
N GLY A 264 -23.68 -29.32 1.94
CA GLY A 264 -23.04 -30.08 3.01
C GLY A 264 -21.51 -30.18 2.91
N TYR A 265 -20.92 -29.61 1.88
CA TYR A 265 -19.47 -29.51 1.71
C TYR A 265 -18.96 -28.09 2.01
N TYR A 266 -17.77 -27.99 2.55
CA TYR A 266 -17.12 -26.72 2.75
C TYR A 266 -16.56 -26.22 1.41
N GLY A 267 -17.09 -25.10 0.94
CA GLY A 267 -16.67 -24.47 -0.32
C GLY A 267 -15.59 -23.42 -0.10
N ALA A 268 -14.63 -23.37 -1.00
CA ALA A 268 -13.64 -22.32 -1.05
C ALA A 268 -13.34 -21.93 -2.49
N LEU A 269 -13.06 -20.64 -2.69
CA LEU A 269 -12.47 -20.13 -3.91
C LEU A 269 -10.96 -20.25 -3.78
N SER A 270 -10.31 -20.97 -4.69
CA SER A 270 -8.86 -21.15 -4.67
C SER A 270 -8.31 -21.36 -6.07
N PHE A 271 -7.03 -21.09 -6.26
CA PHE A 271 -6.34 -21.41 -7.50
C PHE A 271 -5.92 -22.86 -7.56
N GLY A 272 -5.84 -23.42 -8.75
CA GLY A 272 -5.34 -24.74 -9.01
C GLY A 272 -4.67 -24.87 -10.37
N ASN A 273 -3.89 -25.92 -10.56
CA ASN A 273 -3.25 -26.26 -11.83
C ASN A 273 -3.82 -27.55 -12.46
N GLY A 274 -5.03 -27.95 -12.08
CA GLY A 274 -5.69 -29.15 -12.60
C GLY A 274 -5.16 -30.48 -12.05
N MET A 275 -4.00 -30.51 -11.40
CA MET A 275 -3.40 -31.72 -10.82
C MET A 275 -3.11 -31.61 -9.32
N SER A 276 -3.05 -30.41 -8.81
CA SER A 276 -2.81 -30.18 -7.38
C SER A 276 -3.73 -29.06 -6.91
N TYR A 277 -4.52 -29.33 -5.88
CA TYR A 277 -5.06 -28.24 -5.09
C TYR A 277 -4.00 -27.72 -4.19
N ILE A 278 -4.04 -26.43 -3.92
CA ILE A 278 -3.62 -25.96 -2.63
C ILE A 278 -4.91 -25.75 -1.83
N PRO A 279 -5.44 -26.79 -1.15
CA PRO A 279 -6.57 -26.65 -0.24
C PRO A 279 -6.08 -26.10 1.10
N TYR A 280 -4.99 -25.35 1.09
CA TYR A 280 -4.56 -24.67 2.27
C TYR A 280 -5.37 -23.37 2.37
N PHE A 281 -6.48 -23.48 3.12
CA PHE A 281 -6.92 -22.37 3.92
C PHE A 281 -5.75 -21.93 4.76
N MET A 282 -4.94 -21.08 4.23
CA MET A 282 -4.02 -20.36 5.06
C MET A 282 -4.90 -19.38 5.82
N SER A 283 -5.05 -19.65 7.11
CA SER A 283 -5.81 -18.81 8.00
C SER A 283 -5.29 -17.38 7.85
N THR A 284 -6.15 -16.42 8.09
CA THR A 284 -5.79 -14.99 8.18
C THR A 284 -4.62 -14.72 9.13
N GLU A 285 -4.24 -15.70 9.96
CA GLU A 285 -3.11 -15.65 10.88
C GLU A 285 -1.75 -15.92 10.21
N THR A 286 -1.69 -16.52 9.03
CA THR A 286 -0.42 -16.87 8.37
C THR A 286 0.02 -15.91 7.28
N GLY A 287 -0.79 -14.91 6.93
CA GLY A 287 -0.38 -13.82 6.04
C GLY A 287 -0.18 -14.17 4.55
N TYR A 288 -0.60 -15.35 4.12
CA TYR A 288 -0.56 -15.70 2.70
C TYR A 288 -1.94 -15.45 2.07
N TYR A 289 -2.04 -14.40 1.27
CA TYR A 289 -3.23 -14.08 0.50
C TYR A 289 -2.96 -14.36 -0.96
N PHE A 290 -3.72 -15.27 -1.55
CA PHE A 290 -3.82 -15.41 -3.00
C PHE A 290 -4.92 -14.48 -3.46
N SER A 291 -4.63 -13.55 -4.33
CA SER A 291 -5.63 -12.68 -4.93
C SER A 291 -5.62 -12.79 -6.43
N VAL A 292 -6.77 -12.58 -7.03
CA VAL A 292 -6.94 -12.52 -8.49
C VAL A 292 -7.01 -11.07 -8.89
N VAL A 293 -6.13 -10.66 -9.78
CA VAL A 293 -6.10 -9.29 -10.31
C VAL A 293 -6.82 -9.26 -11.65
N SER A 294 -7.74 -8.30 -11.82
CA SER A 294 -8.40 -8.10 -13.10
C SER A 294 -7.45 -7.62 -14.18
N LYS A 295 -7.60 -8.15 -15.37
CA LYS A 295 -7.00 -7.63 -16.58
C LYS A 295 -8.12 -7.24 -17.54
N THR A 296 -8.16 -5.99 -17.97
CA THR A 296 -9.09 -5.56 -19.01
C THR A 296 -8.54 -5.85 -20.38
N GLU A 297 -9.37 -6.39 -21.23
CA GLU A 297 -9.17 -6.36 -22.67
C GLU A 297 -10.09 -5.27 -23.24
N SER A 298 -9.54 -4.41 -24.07
CA SER A 298 -10.29 -3.32 -24.72
C SER A 298 -11.18 -3.86 -25.84
N THR A 299 -12.19 -4.64 -25.48
CA THR A 299 -13.22 -5.14 -26.38
C THR A 299 -14.55 -4.51 -26.03
N SER A 300 -15.41 -4.38 -26.99
CA SER A 300 -16.82 -3.99 -26.77
C SER A 300 -17.69 -5.22 -27.06
N PRO A 301 -18.43 -5.77 -26.10
CA PRO A 301 -18.57 -5.32 -24.71
C PRO A 301 -17.29 -5.51 -23.86
N LEU A 302 -17.17 -4.75 -22.75
CA LEU A 302 -16.02 -4.81 -21.84
C LEU A 302 -15.83 -6.23 -21.31
N THR A 303 -14.64 -6.79 -21.55
CA THR A 303 -14.25 -8.10 -21.02
C THR A 303 -13.22 -7.92 -19.91
N ILE A 304 -13.46 -8.51 -18.76
CA ILE A 304 -12.60 -8.48 -17.61
C ILE A 304 -12.07 -9.89 -17.38
N SER A 305 -10.76 -10.08 -17.46
CA SER A 305 -10.11 -11.35 -17.12
C SER A 305 -9.46 -11.24 -15.76
N PHE A 306 -9.57 -12.31 -14.97
CA PHE A 306 -8.87 -12.42 -13.69
C PHE A 306 -7.67 -13.37 -13.85
N LYS A 307 -6.57 -13.02 -13.21
CA LYS A 307 -5.37 -13.85 -13.16
C LYS A 307 -4.74 -13.77 -11.77
N ASP A 308 -3.94 -14.77 -11.43
CA ASP A 308 -3.12 -14.72 -10.23
C ASP A 308 -2.22 -13.47 -10.21
N GLU A 309 -2.05 -12.88 -9.03
CA GLU A 309 -1.16 -11.73 -8.82
C GLU A 309 0.33 -12.10 -8.83
N GLY A 310 0.67 -13.37 -8.98
CA GLY A 310 2.02 -13.89 -8.96
C GLY A 310 2.37 -14.66 -7.69
N THR A 311 1.55 -14.64 -6.65
CA THR A 311 1.84 -15.37 -5.40
C THR A 311 1.77 -16.88 -5.60
N PHE A 312 0.80 -17.37 -6.37
CA PHE A 312 0.68 -18.79 -6.67
C PHE A 312 1.90 -19.31 -7.45
N SER A 313 2.32 -18.57 -8.48
CA SER A 313 3.49 -18.95 -9.29
C SER A 313 4.80 -18.89 -8.51
N GLN A 314 4.95 -17.97 -7.58
CA GLN A 314 6.11 -17.90 -6.69
C GLN A 314 6.18 -19.11 -5.74
N LEU A 315 5.06 -19.57 -5.23
CA LEU A 315 5.03 -20.71 -4.29
C LEU A 315 5.11 -22.06 -4.98
N THR A 316 4.54 -22.19 -6.16
CA THR A 316 4.42 -23.49 -6.87
C THR A 316 5.40 -23.67 -8.01
N GLY A 317 6.02 -22.57 -8.48
CA GLY A 317 6.88 -22.55 -9.68
C GLY A 317 6.10 -22.75 -10.99
N ALA A 318 4.77 -22.64 -10.95
CA ALA A 318 3.91 -22.83 -12.12
C ALA A 318 2.74 -21.83 -12.13
N GLU A 319 2.29 -21.45 -13.31
CA GLU A 319 1.11 -20.59 -13.46
C GLU A 319 -0.17 -21.40 -13.15
N PRO A 320 -1.17 -20.76 -12.50
CA PRO A 320 -2.45 -21.41 -12.26
C PRO A 320 -3.20 -21.59 -13.58
N THR A 321 -3.80 -22.76 -13.77
CA THR A 321 -4.58 -23.08 -14.98
C THR A 321 -6.10 -23.03 -14.73
N ALA A 322 -6.51 -22.89 -13.49
CA ALA A 322 -7.92 -22.82 -13.08
C ALA A 322 -8.09 -21.93 -11.83
N LEU A 323 -9.27 -21.33 -11.70
CA LEU A 323 -9.75 -20.60 -10.52
C LEU A 323 -10.83 -21.45 -9.85
#